data_53839f7ebbb3e62e49f389e033894b48
#
_entry.id   53839f7ebbb3e62e49f389e033894b48
#
_cell.length_a   1.000
_cell.length_b   1.000
_cell.length_c   1.000
_cell.angle_alpha   90.00
_cell.angle_beta   90.00
_cell.angle_gamma   90.00
#
_symmetry.space_group_name_H-M   'P 1'
#
loop_
_entity.id
_entity.type
_entity.pdbx_description
1 polymer ?
#
loop_
_entity_poly.entity_id
_entity_poly.type
_entity_poly.pdbx_seq_one_letter_code
_entity_poly.pdbx_strand_id
1 'polypeptide(L)'
;MIYLLEDDDSIRDFVIYTLNSQGMEARGFPLPSLFWQAVGEQMPALVLLDIMLPEEDGLSVLKKLRATPRTAKLPVIMLTAKGTEYDKVVGLDGGADDYVAKPFGMMELLCRIRALLRR
;
A
#
# COMPACT_ATOMS: atom_id res chain seq x y z
N MET A 1 -7.28 -10.61 0.71
CA MET A 1 -6.12 -10.36 -0.17
C MET A 1 -5.57 -8.98 0.08
N ILE A 2 -4.27 -8.85 0.26
CA ILE A 2 -3.56 -7.58 0.39
C ILE A 2 -2.81 -7.31 -0.91
N TYR A 3 -2.92 -6.10 -1.45
CA TYR A 3 -2.17 -5.70 -2.64
C TYR A 3 -1.04 -4.76 -2.24
N LEU A 4 0.15 -5.02 -2.77
CA LEU A 4 1.34 -4.17 -2.57
C LEU A 4 1.77 -3.59 -3.91
N LEU A 5 1.78 -2.28 -4.01
CA LEU A 5 2.29 -1.57 -5.18
C LEU A 5 3.66 -0.99 -4.84
N GLU A 6 4.71 -1.64 -5.32
CA GLU A 6 6.11 -1.36 -5.03
C GLU A 6 6.97 -1.77 -6.21
N ASP A 7 7.77 -0.86 -6.75
CA ASP A 7 8.60 -1.14 -7.91
C ASP A 7 9.94 -1.81 -7.59
N ASP A 8 10.42 -1.73 -6.34
CA ASP A 8 11.64 -2.41 -5.93
C ASP A 8 11.37 -3.90 -5.76
N ASP A 9 12.02 -4.72 -6.59
CA ASP A 9 11.79 -6.17 -6.61
C ASP A 9 12.12 -6.83 -5.28
N SER A 10 13.23 -6.45 -4.66
CA SER A 10 13.67 -7.06 -3.40
C SER A 10 12.72 -6.76 -2.26
N ILE A 11 12.28 -5.51 -2.13
CA ILE A 11 11.34 -5.12 -1.10
C ILE A 11 9.99 -5.78 -1.33
N ARG A 12 9.52 -5.76 -2.57
CA ARG A 12 8.23 -6.37 -2.92
C ARG A 12 8.22 -7.85 -2.61
N ASP A 13 9.24 -8.58 -3.05
CA ASP A 13 9.32 -10.03 -2.83
C ASP A 13 9.40 -10.37 -1.35
N PHE A 14 10.19 -9.62 -0.58
CA PHE A 14 10.34 -9.85 0.85
C PHE A 14 9.02 -9.62 1.60
N VAL A 15 8.32 -8.52 1.31
CA VAL A 15 7.06 -8.19 1.98
C VAL A 15 5.99 -9.23 1.62
N ILE A 16 5.86 -9.57 0.35
CA ILE A 16 4.87 -10.55 -0.09
C ILE A 16 5.13 -11.92 0.53
N TYR A 17 6.39 -12.38 0.51
CA TYR A 17 6.75 -13.65 1.15
C TYR A 17 6.36 -13.66 2.63
N THR A 18 6.71 -12.59 3.35
CA THR A 18 6.44 -12.50 4.78
C THR A 18 4.95 -12.51 5.07
N LEU A 19 4.16 -11.74 4.31
CA LEU A 19 2.71 -11.69 4.51
C LEU A 19 2.08 -13.06 4.27
N ASN A 20 2.45 -13.72 3.18
CA ASN A 20 1.93 -15.06 2.87
C ASN A 20 2.31 -16.06 3.96
N SER A 21 3.54 -15.98 4.49
CA SER A 21 3.99 -16.90 5.55
C SER A 21 3.24 -16.68 6.86
N GLN A 22 2.64 -15.51 7.06
CA GLN A 22 1.82 -15.20 8.23
C GLN A 22 0.33 -15.49 8.00
N GLY A 23 -0.01 -16.16 6.91
CA GLY A 23 -1.39 -16.48 6.60
C GLY A 23 -2.19 -15.33 5.98
N MET A 24 -1.52 -14.26 5.59
CA MET A 24 -2.16 -13.12 4.92
C MET A 24 -1.88 -13.21 3.44
N GLU A 25 -2.87 -13.60 2.64
CA GLU A 25 -2.71 -13.65 1.20
C GLU A 25 -2.36 -12.29 0.65
N ALA A 26 -1.30 -12.21 -0.15
CA ALA A 26 -0.82 -10.95 -0.69
C ALA A 26 -0.29 -11.12 -2.11
N ARG A 27 -0.47 -10.08 -2.93
CA ARG A 27 0.06 -10.00 -4.29
C ARG A 27 0.78 -8.67 -4.47
N GLY A 28 1.92 -8.71 -5.16
CA GLY A 28 2.72 -7.52 -5.43
C GLY A 28 2.65 -7.11 -6.89
N PHE A 29 2.70 -5.79 -7.12
CA PHE A 29 2.67 -5.21 -8.45
C PHE A 29 3.80 -4.19 -8.59
N PRO A 30 4.64 -4.29 -9.63
CA PRO A 30 5.70 -3.31 -9.85
C PRO A 30 5.23 -2.02 -10.51
N LEU A 31 4.05 -2.03 -11.13
CA LEU A 31 3.53 -0.91 -11.91
C LEU A 31 2.09 -0.59 -11.54
N PRO A 32 1.75 0.72 -11.49
CA PRO A 32 0.34 1.11 -11.27
C PRO A 32 -0.65 0.50 -12.26
N SER A 33 -0.29 0.36 -13.53
CA SER A 33 -1.18 -0.24 -14.53
C SER A 33 -1.59 -1.66 -14.17
N LEU A 34 -0.64 -2.46 -13.69
CA LEU A 34 -0.92 -3.84 -13.26
C LEU A 34 -1.78 -3.88 -12.01
N PHE A 35 -1.50 -2.95 -11.09
CA PHE A 35 -2.31 -2.80 -9.87
C PHE A 35 -3.77 -2.46 -10.20
N TRP A 36 -4.00 -1.49 -11.08
CA TRP A 36 -5.36 -1.10 -11.46
C TRP A 36 -6.11 -2.24 -12.15
N GLN A 37 -5.41 -3.01 -12.98
CA GLN A 37 -6.00 -4.19 -13.62
C GLN A 37 -6.46 -5.20 -12.56
N ALA A 38 -5.61 -5.47 -11.58
CA ALA A 38 -5.93 -6.43 -10.53
C ALA A 38 -7.09 -5.95 -9.65
N VAL A 39 -7.14 -4.65 -9.32
CA VAL A 39 -8.25 -4.06 -8.55
C VAL A 39 -9.58 -4.21 -9.32
N GLY A 40 -9.54 -4.08 -10.64
CA GLY A 40 -10.72 -4.27 -11.47
C GLY A 40 -11.24 -5.71 -11.47
N GLU A 41 -10.33 -6.67 -11.30
CA GLU A 41 -10.70 -8.10 -11.28
C GLU A 41 -11.13 -8.58 -9.89
N GLN A 42 -10.39 -8.16 -8.86
CA GLN A 42 -10.64 -8.56 -7.48
C GLN A 42 -10.27 -7.43 -6.53
N MET A 43 -11.22 -6.99 -5.72
CA MET A 43 -10.99 -5.93 -4.74
C MET A 43 -10.16 -6.47 -3.57
N PRO A 44 -9.04 -5.83 -3.22
CA PRO A 44 -8.27 -6.24 -2.04
C PRO A 44 -8.96 -5.77 -0.76
N ALA A 45 -8.54 -6.34 0.37
CA ALA A 45 -8.99 -5.90 1.69
C ALA A 45 -8.16 -4.73 2.22
N LEU A 46 -6.95 -4.54 1.68
CA LEU A 46 -6.01 -3.51 2.11
C LEU A 46 -4.95 -3.30 1.04
N VAL A 47 -4.47 -2.08 0.90
CA VAL A 47 -3.41 -1.73 -0.05
C VAL A 47 -2.20 -1.17 0.69
N LEU A 48 -1.02 -1.68 0.35
CA LEU A 48 0.27 -1.12 0.74
C LEU A 48 0.81 -0.39 -0.49
N LEU A 49 1.16 0.87 -0.35
CA LEU A 49 1.38 1.75 -1.51
C LEU A 49 2.62 2.61 -1.31
N ASP A 50 3.60 2.49 -2.21
CA ASP A 50 4.76 3.38 -2.22
C ASP A 50 4.41 4.70 -2.93
N ILE A 51 5.12 5.76 -2.59
CA ILE A 51 4.97 7.06 -3.25
C ILE A 51 5.75 7.10 -4.56
N MET A 52 7.01 6.63 -4.54
CA MET A 52 7.89 6.73 -5.70
C MET A 52 7.73 5.53 -6.62
N LEU A 53 6.86 5.68 -7.60
CA LEU A 53 6.51 4.63 -8.55
C LEU A 53 6.73 5.11 -9.98
N PRO A 54 7.00 4.20 -10.95
CA PRO A 54 6.95 4.55 -12.36
C PRO A 54 5.49 4.79 -12.80
N GLU A 55 5.29 5.36 -13.97
CA GLU A 55 3.99 5.69 -14.58
C GLU A 55 3.25 6.81 -13.86
N GLU A 56 2.88 6.63 -12.60
CA GLU A 56 2.27 7.66 -11.75
C GLU A 56 2.72 7.44 -10.31
N ASP A 57 2.83 8.50 -9.51
CA ASP A 57 3.28 8.34 -8.14
C ASP A 57 2.16 7.82 -7.22
N GLY A 58 2.55 7.36 -6.03
CA GLY A 58 1.62 6.77 -5.08
C GLY A 58 0.58 7.73 -4.54
N LEU A 59 0.89 9.03 -4.46
CA LEU A 59 -0.08 10.02 -4.01
C LEU A 59 -1.20 10.19 -5.05
N SER A 60 -0.86 10.13 -6.33
CA SER A 60 -1.84 10.12 -7.41
C SER A 60 -2.71 8.88 -7.36
N VAL A 61 -2.11 7.71 -7.13
CA VAL A 61 -2.85 6.45 -6.99
C VAL A 61 -3.83 6.55 -5.81
N LEU A 62 -3.37 7.06 -4.66
CA LEU A 62 -4.22 7.25 -3.48
C LEU A 62 -5.39 8.16 -3.77
N LYS A 63 -5.13 9.28 -4.44
CA LYS A 63 -6.19 10.24 -4.81
C LYS A 63 -7.25 9.59 -5.66
N LYS A 64 -6.85 8.79 -6.65
CA LYS A 64 -7.79 8.06 -7.52
C LYS A 64 -8.59 7.02 -6.74
N LEU A 65 -7.95 6.30 -5.82
CA LEU A 65 -8.64 5.34 -4.96
C LEU A 65 -9.74 6.03 -4.16
N ARG A 66 -9.45 7.18 -3.56
CA ARG A 66 -10.41 7.91 -2.74
C ARG A 66 -11.53 8.56 -3.57
N ALA A 67 -11.26 8.90 -4.81
CA ALA A 67 -12.24 9.51 -5.71
C ALA A 67 -13.19 8.50 -6.35
N THR A 68 -12.87 7.21 -6.32
CA THR A 68 -13.67 6.15 -6.94
C THR A 68 -14.55 5.49 -5.88
N PRO A 69 -15.89 5.46 -6.05
CA PRO A 69 -16.78 4.91 -5.01
C PRO A 69 -16.44 3.49 -4.55
N ARG A 70 -16.05 2.61 -5.46
CA ARG A 70 -15.69 1.22 -5.13
C ARG A 70 -14.52 1.12 -4.17
N THR A 71 -13.57 2.04 -4.26
CA THR A 71 -12.31 1.99 -3.51
C THR A 71 -12.18 3.10 -2.46
N ALA A 72 -13.18 3.96 -2.33
CA ALA A 72 -13.10 5.15 -1.49
C ALA A 72 -12.81 4.86 -0.02
N LYS A 73 -13.24 3.71 0.49
CA LYS A 73 -13.05 3.32 1.90
C LYS A 73 -12.01 2.20 2.08
N LEU A 74 -11.31 1.84 1.02
CA LEU A 74 -10.31 0.79 1.08
C LEU A 74 -9.15 1.21 2.01
N PRO A 75 -8.78 0.40 3.01
CA PRO A 75 -7.65 0.74 3.88
C PRO A 75 -6.35 0.84 3.08
N VAL A 76 -5.60 1.91 3.30
CA VAL A 76 -4.33 2.16 2.60
C VAL A 76 -3.25 2.54 3.60
N ILE A 77 -2.12 1.83 3.55
CA ILE A 77 -0.90 2.19 4.27
C ILE A 77 0.13 2.66 3.24
N MET A 78 0.64 3.88 3.40
CA MET A 78 1.74 4.36 2.58
C MET A 78 3.06 3.79 3.09
N LEU A 79 3.84 3.17 2.20
CA LEU A 79 5.17 2.63 2.50
C LEU A 79 6.18 3.36 1.63
N THR A 80 7.04 4.20 2.22
CA THR A 80 7.92 4.98 1.36
C THR A 80 9.21 5.41 2.07
N ALA A 81 10.27 5.65 1.28
CA ALA A 81 11.51 6.23 1.75
C ALA A 81 11.33 7.70 2.14
N LYS A 82 10.26 8.35 1.67
CA LYS A 82 9.98 9.75 2.03
C LYS A 82 9.38 9.80 3.42
N GLY A 83 10.23 10.01 4.43
CA GLY A 83 9.85 9.96 5.83
C GLY A 83 9.77 11.30 6.53
N THR A 84 9.76 12.44 5.79
CA THR A 84 9.64 13.75 6.42
C THR A 84 8.23 13.95 6.97
N GLU A 85 8.12 14.83 7.96
CA GLU A 85 6.81 15.19 8.52
C GLU A 85 5.87 15.70 7.43
N TYR A 86 6.40 16.52 6.50
CA TYR A 86 5.61 17.05 5.39
C TYR A 86 5.04 15.93 4.53
N ASP A 87 5.85 14.94 4.16
CA ASP A 87 5.41 13.83 3.33
C ASP A 87 4.34 12.99 4.02
N LYS A 88 4.48 12.79 5.33
CA LYS A 88 3.48 12.07 6.13
C LYS A 88 2.15 12.81 6.16
N VAL A 89 2.20 14.13 6.37
CA VAL A 89 1.00 14.96 6.42
C VAL A 89 0.29 14.92 5.08
N VAL A 90 1.00 15.08 3.97
CA VAL A 90 0.42 15.03 2.62
C VAL A 90 -0.25 13.69 2.37
N GLY A 91 0.40 12.58 2.75
CA GLY A 91 -0.17 11.24 2.58
C GLY A 91 -1.44 11.05 3.40
N LEU A 92 -1.40 11.40 4.68
CA LEU A 92 -2.55 11.23 5.59
C LEU A 92 -3.70 12.17 5.20
N ASP A 93 -3.41 13.42 4.86
CA ASP A 93 -4.42 14.36 4.39
C ASP A 93 -5.02 13.92 3.05
N GLY A 94 -4.25 13.21 2.23
CA GLY A 94 -4.73 12.62 0.99
C GLY A 94 -5.64 11.42 1.18
N GLY A 95 -5.82 10.96 2.42
CA GLY A 95 -6.74 9.89 2.75
C GLY A 95 -6.10 8.55 3.07
N ALA A 96 -4.77 8.48 3.27
CA ALA A 96 -4.13 7.26 3.75
C ALA A 96 -4.53 7.01 5.21
N ASP A 97 -4.71 5.74 5.56
CA ASP A 97 -5.05 5.36 6.94
C ASP A 97 -3.83 5.31 7.83
N ASP A 98 -2.66 5.06 7.26
CA ASP A 98 -1.41 4.99 8.01
C ASP A 98 -0.24 5.26 7.07
N TYR A 99 0.92 5.50 7.66
CA TYR A 99 2.14 5.85 6.93
C TYR A 99 3.33 5.18 7.63
N VAL A 100 4.09 4.38 6.90
CA VAL A 100 5.26 3.68 7.44
C VAL A 100 6.47 4.05 6.58
N ALA A 101 7.50 4.62 7.23
CA ALA A 101 8.71 5.05 6.54
C ALA A 101 9.68 3.88 6.36
N LYS A 102 10.33 3.81 5.21
CA LYS A 102 11.44 2.88 4.96
C LYS A 102 12.73 3.41 5.57
N PRO A 103 13.60 2.57 6.12
CA PRO A 103 13.41 1.13 6.32
C PRO A 103 12.44 0.86 7.48
N PHE A 104 11.58 -0.13 7.33
CA PHE A 104 10.59 -0.48 8.34
C PHE A 104 10.85 -1.90 8.86
N GLY A 105 10.43 -2.16 10.11
CA GLY A 105 10.44 -3.49 10.66
C GLY A 105 9.19 -4.25 10.22
N MET A 106 9.34 -5.53 9.86
CA MET A 106 8.18 -6.33 9.43
C MET A 106 7.18 -6.53 10.56
N MET A 107 7.63 -6.63 11.80
CA MET A 107 6.70 -6.76 12.93
C MET A 107 5.83 -5.52 13.09
N GLU A 108 6.40 -4.34 12.93
CA GLU A 108 5.64 -3.09 12.96
C GLU A 108 4.61 -3.06 11.83
N LEU A 109 5.02 -3.39 10.62
CA LEU A 109 4.12 -3.39 9.47
C LEU A 109 2.98 -4.37 9.68
N LEU A 110 3.28 -5.59 10.15
CA LEU A 110 2.25 -6.60 10.43
C LEU A 110 1.24 -6.12 11.47
N CYS A 111 1.71 -5.46 12.54
CA CYS A 111 0.83 -4.92 13.56
C CYS A 111 -0.11 -3.86 13.00
N ARG A 112 0.40 -2.97 12.14
CA ARG A 112 -0.41 -1.92 11.53
C ARG A 112 -1.44 -2.49 10.56
N ILE A 113 -1.06 -3.50 9.78
CA ILE A 113 -1.99 -4.20 8.87
C ILE A 113 -3.11 -4.84 9.68
N ARG A 114 -2.77 -5.58 10.73
CA ARG A 114 -3.78 -6.23 11.59
C ARG A 114 -4.73 -5.21 12.22
N ALA A 115 -4.18 -4.07 12.66
CA ALA A 115 -4.99 -3.02 13.27
C ALA A 115 -6.04 -2.48 12.28
N LEU A 116 -5.66 -2.27 11.03
CA LEU A 116 -6.59 -1.78 10.01
C LEU A 116 -7.61 -2.84 9.62
N LEU A 117 -7.20 -4.11 9.52
CA LEU A 117 -8.11 -5.19 9.15
C LEU A 117 -9.16 -5.49 10.23
N ARG A 118 -8.88 -5.10 11.48
CA ARG A 118 -9.85 -5.28 12.60
C ARG A 118 -10.98 -4.25 12.59
N ARG A 119 -10.81 -3.14 11.91
CA ARG A 119 -11.81 -2.06 11.88
C ARG A 119 -13.03 -2.42 11.03
#